data_6f7a4b508f7d7dfa6c4347adc97a637b
#
_entry.id   6f7a4b508f7d7dfa6c4347adc97a637b
#
_cell.length_a   1.000
_cell.length_b   1.000
_cell.length_c   1.000
_cell.angle_alpha   90.00
_cell.angle_beta   90.00
_cell.angle_gamma   90.00
#
_symmetry.space_group_name_H-M   'P 1'
#
loop_
_entity.id
_entity.type
_entity.pdbx_description
1 polymer ?
#
loop_
_entity_poly.entity_id
_entity_poly.type
_entity_poly.pdbx_seq_one_letter_code
_entity_poly.pdbx_strand_id
1 'polypeptide(L)'
;MGTVAQVNGSQPVEEVTPVTSVKRLAARTLFVTSLSDESTAEKPGDERPEGDAAAVRVLIADDHEAVRRGLRSALWGAGWQVCGEATNGREAIAKAQELTPDVVILDVSMPVMGGLEAAPEILKASPHTKVVAFTMHESQQIRNEMLRLGVHGVAIKSAPLSKLLDTIKSVLKKEREG
;
A
#
# COMPACT_ATOMS: atom_id res chain seq x y z
N MET A 1 14.83 -62.91 31.72
CA MET A 1 14.27 -63.79 30.69
C MET A 1 13.64 -62.90 29.63
N GLY A 2 14.24 -62.73 28.66
CA GLY A 2 14.38 -63.15 27.30
C GLY A 2 13.83 -62.01 26.42
N THR A 3 14.30 -61.61 25.40
CA THR A 3 15.20 -61.97 24.35
C THR A 3 15.05 -60.92 23.26
N VAL A 4 16.14 -60.53 22.76
CA VAL A 4 16.46 -59.77 21.54
C VAL A 4 15.63 -60.16 20.31
N ALA A 5 15.29 -59.17 19.49
CA ALA A 5 15.38 -59.32 18.04
C ALA A 5 15.57 -57.97 17.34
N GLN A 6 16.75 -57.80 16.81
CA GLN A 6 17.14 -56.90 15.75
C GLN A 6 16.63 -57.46 14.43
N VAL A 7 16.11 -56.61 13.56
CA VAL A 7 16.19 -56.85 12.09
C VAL A 7 16.44 -55.57 11.37
N ASN A 8 17.54 -55.59 10.76
CA ASN A 8 18.16 -54.76 9.72
C ASN A 8 17.31 -54.76 8.42
N GLY A 9 17.26 -53.64 7.74
CA GLY A 9 16.64 -53.57 6.40
C GLY A 9 17.02 -52.29 5.68
N SER A 10 18.25 -52.23 5.23
CA SER A 10 18.71 -51.29 4.20
C SER A 10 18.10 -51.67 2.84
N GLN A 11 17.78 -50.68 2.03
CA GLN A 11 17.85 -50.67 0.54
C GLN A 11 16.85 -49.71 -0.08
N PRO A 12 17.08 -49.25 -1.31
CA PRO A 12 18.16 -48.42 -1.84
C PRO A 12 17.63 -47.14 -2.50
N VAL A 13 18.55 -46.27 -2.77
CA VAL A 13 18.40 -45.05 -3.56
C VAL A 13 18.15 -45.38 -5.04
N GLU A 14 17.09 -44.90 -5.63
CA GLU A 14 16.95 -44.86 -7.10
C GLU A 14 17.38 -43.50 -7.64
N GLU A 15 18.47 -43.55 -8.32
CA GLU A 15 19.06 -42.57 -9.19
C GLU A 15 18.17 -42.41 -10.44
N VAL A 16 17.66 -41.18 -10.70
CA VAL A 16 17.01 -40.89 -11.98
C VAL A 16 17.83 -39.82 -12.70
N THR A 17 18.50 -40.27 -13.71
CA THR A 17 19.30 -39.55 -14.69
C THR A 17 18.53 -38.50 -15.50
N PRO A 18 19.21 -37.50 -16.08
CA PRO A 18 18.59 -36.38 -16.79
C PRO A 18 18.28 -36.75 -18.24
N VAL A 19 17.16 -36.33 -18.74
CA VAL A 19 16.82 -36.42 -20.17
C VAL A 19 17.14 -35.09 -20.86
N THR A 20 18.19 -35.18 -21.62
CA THR A 20 18.65 -34.25 -22.66
C THR A 20 17.73 -34.29 -23.88
N SER A 21 17.32 -33.19 -24.43
CA SER A 21 17.24 -32.97 -25.90
C SER A 21 16.69 -31.59 -26.23
N VAL A 22 17.50 -30.69 -26.60
CA VAL A 22 18.00 -30.21 -27.91
C VAL A 22 16.92 -29.81 -28.93
N LYS A 23 16.95 -28.54 -29.32
CA LYS A 23 17.10 -27.97 -30.67
C LYS A 23 16.93 -26.46 -30.59
N ARG A 24 17.99 -25.71 -30.64
CA ARG A 24 18.66 -25.05 -31.78
C ARG A 24 17.70 -24.47 -32.81
N LEU A 25 17.61 -23.13 -32.87
CA LEU A 25 17.87 -22.46 -34.16
C LEU A 25 18.38 -21.02 -33.90
N ALA A 26 19.44 -20.73 -34.62
CA ALA A 26 20.19 -19.47 -34.60
C ALA A 26 19.68 -18.53 -35.69
N ALA A 27 19.83 -17.22 -35.44
CA ALA A 27 20.20 -16.17 -36.43
C ALA A 27 20.45 -14.90 -35.62
N ARG A 28 21.69 -14.54 -35.37
CA ARG A 28 22.59 -13.60 -36.06
C ARG A 28 21.88 -12.33 -36.55
N THR A 29 22.14 -11.23 -35.87
CA THR A 29 22.69 -10.05 -36.54
C THR A 29 23.39 -9.19 -35.48
N LEU A 30 24.68 -9.05 -35.67
CA LEU A 30 25.56 -8.08 -35.02
C LEU A 30 25.23 -6.68 -35.54
N PHE A 31 25.02 -5.71 -34.64
CA PHE A 31 25.33 -4.33 -34.94
C PHE A 31 26.12 -3.75 -33.77
N VAL A 32 27.38 -3.58 -34.00
CA VAL A 32 28.36 -2.86 -33.18
C VAL A 32 28.32 -1.41 -33.64
N THR A 33 28.20 -0.51 -32.72
CA THR A 33 28.90 0.80 -32.59
C THR A 33 28.11 1.67 -31.62
N SER A 34 28.60 2.15 -30.58
CA SER A 34 29.57 3.16 -30.28
C SER A 34 29.41 3.54 -28.81
N LEU A 35 30.52 3.56 -28.09
CA LEU A 35 30.63 4.13 -26.75
C LEU A 35 30.28 5.63 -26.81
N SER A 36 29.39 6.06 -25.91
CA SER A 36 29.47 7.38 -25.30
C SER A 36 28.92 7.24 -23.87
N ASP A 37 29.81 7.42 -22.96
CA ASP A 37 29.71 7.61 -21.55
C ASP A 37 28.77 8.79 -21.26
N GLU A 38 27.70 8.56 -20.46
CA GLU A 38 27.26 9.57 -19.50
C GLU A 38 26.32 8.90 -18.47
N SER A 39 26.90 8.76 -17.30
CA SER A 39 26.22 8.46 -16.05
C SER A 39 25.14 9.50 -15.78
N THR A 40 23.88 9.14 -15.99
CA THR A 40 22.76 9.81 -15.35
C THR A 40 21.87 8.69 -14.79
N ALA A 41 21.99 8.48 -13.49
CA ALA A 41 21.05 7.65 -12.75
C ALA A 41 19.68 8.33 -12.81
N GLU A 42 18.91 8.04 -13.84
CA GLU A 42 17.49 8.36 -13.89
C GLU A 42 16.79 7.50 -12.83
N LYS A 43 16.28 8.18 -11.80
CA LYS A 43 15.24 7.62 -10.94
C LYS A 43 14.14 7.12 -11.86
N PRO A 44 13.56 5.92 -11.62
CA PRO A 44 12.38 5.49 -12.36
C PRO A 44 11.31 6.56 -12.18
N GLY A 45 11.04 7.29 -13.25
CA GLY A 45 10.07 8.34 -13.30
C GLY A 45 8.69 7.79 -12.97
N ASP A 46 7.96 8.56 -12.20
CA ASP A 46 6.53 8.44 -11.92
C ASP A 46 5.74 8.67 -13.24
N GLU A 47 5.88 7.75 -14.19
CA GLU A 47 5.05 7.70 -15.39
C GLU A 47 3.75 6.99 -15.02
N ARG A 48 2.79 7.77 -14.53
CA ARG A 48 1.39 7.34 -14.50
C ARG A 48 0.96 7.09 -15.94
N PRO A 49 0.43 5.89 -16.28
CA PRO A 49 -0.07 5.66 -17.63
C PRO A 49 -1.21 6.66 -17.91
N GLU A 50 -0.97 7.57 -18.83
CA GLU A 50 -2.00 8.44 -19.38
C GLU A 50 -2.91 7.56 -20.25
N GLY A 51 -4.13 7.26 -19.77
CA GLY A 51 -5.11 6.65 -20.68
C GLY A 51 -6.14 5.68 -20.13
N ASP A 52 -6.21 5.49 -18.81
CA ASP A 52 -7.42 4.93 -18.16
C ASP A 52 -7.60 5.74 -16.89
N ALA A 53 -8.84 6.11 -16.51
CA ALA A 53 -9.04 6.92 -15.30
C ALA A 53 -8.45 6.15 -14.12
N ALA A 54 -7.18 6.46 -13.80
CA ALA A 54 -6.37 5.69 -12.88
C ALA A 54 -7.14 5.56 -11.56
N ALA A 55 -7.37 4.33 -11.13
CA ALA A 55 -8.11 4.05 -9.91
C ALA A 55 -7.48 4.83 -8.75
N VAL A 56 -8.31 5.52 -7.96
CA VAL A 56 -7.87 6.26 -6.77
C VAL A 56 -7.08 5.31 -5.86
N ARG A 57 -5.86 5.69 -5.52
CA ARG A 57 -4.93 4.92 -4.69
C ARG A 57 -5.07 5.34 -3.22
N VAL A 58 -5.42 4.40 -2.37
CA VAL A 58 -5.73 4.65 -0.96
C VAL A 58 -4.76 3.89 -0.06
N LEU A 59 -4.13 4.59 0.88
CA LEU A 59 -3.42 4.02 2.01
C LEU A 59 -4.36 3.99 3.23
N ILE A 60 -4.47 2.83 3.89
CA ILE A 60 -5.27 2.65 5.11
C ILE A 60 -4.32 2.61 6.31
N ALA A 61 -4.52 3.49 7.29
CA ALA A 61 -3.79 3.51 8.55
C ALA A 61 -4.76 3.34 9.74
N ASP A 62 -4.82 2.14 10.31
CA ASP A 62 -5.68 1.75 11.41
C ASP A 62 -5.08 0.52 12.10
N ASP A 63 -5.01 0.48 13.42
CA ASP A 63 -4.43 -0.65 14.16
C ASP A 63 -5.35 -1.88 14.21
N HIS A 64 -6.65 -1.70 13.95
CA HIS A 64 -7.63 -2.78 13.98
C HIS A 64 -7.77 -3.48 12.63
N GLU A 65 -7.35 -4.74 12.55
CA GLU A 65 -7.45 -5.56 11.32
C GLU A 65 -8.88 -5.67 10.78
N ALA A 66 -9.88 -5.78 11.66
CA ALA A 66 -11.28 -5.85 11.23
C ALA A 66 -11.75 -4.58 10.51
N VAL A 67 -11.28 -3.41 10.95
CA VAL A 67 -11.57 -2.12 10.31
C VAL A 67 -10.89 -2.06 8.94
N ARG A 68 -9.59 -2.38 8.85
CA ARG A 68 -8.86 -2.39 7.58
C ARG A 68 -9.51 -3.32 6.55
N ARG A 69 -9.95 -4.52 6.98
CA ARG A 69 -10.67 -5.48 6.12
C ARG A 69 -11.98 -4.92 5.60
N GLY A 70 -12.78 -4.28 6.46
CA GLY A 70 -14.02 -3.62 6.08
C GLY A 70 -13.78 -2.49 5.07
N LEU A 71 -12.73 -1.67 5.30
CA LEU A 71 -12.33 -0.60 4.39
C LEU A 71 -11.89 -1.15 3.03
N ARG A 72 -11.06 -2.20 2.99
CA ARG A 72 -10.67 -2.84 1.71
C ARG A 72 -11.88 -3.23 0.87
N SER A 73 -12.86 -3.89 1.50
CA SER A 73 -14.08 -4.31 0.79
C SER A 73 -14.89 -3.13 0.26
N ALA A 74 -15.06 -2.07 1.06
CA ALA A 74 -15.81 -0.88 0.68
C ALA A 74 -15.11 -0.09 -0.45
N LEU A 75 -13.78 0.04 -0.37
CA LEU A 75 -12.97 0.73 -1.38
C LEU A 75 -12.95 -0.03 -2.70
N TRP A 76 -12.82 -1.36 -2.64
CA TRP A 76 -12.94 -2.22 -3.82
C TRP A 76 -14.29 -2.04 -4.52
N GLY A 77 -15.39 -2.04 -3.75
CA GLY A 77 -16.74 -1.78 -4.28
C GLY A 77 -16.92 -0.39 -4.88
N ALA A 78 -16.09 0.58 -4.50
CA ALA A 78 -16.06 1.93 -5.07
C ALA A 78 -15.13 2.06 -6.30
N GLY A 79 -14.43 0.99 -6.71
CA GLY A 79 -13.47 1.00 -7.80
C GLY A 79 -12.12 1.63 -7.43
N TRP A 80 -11.78 1.71 -6.13
CA TRP A 80 -10.54 2.29 -5.64
C TRP A 80 -9.52 1.22 -5.24
N GLN A 81 -8.24 1.53 -5.40
CA GLN A 81 -7.15 0.61 -5.10
C GLN A 81 -6.57 0.89 -3.71
N VAL A 82 -6.52 -0.12 -2.84
CA VAL A 82 -5.72 -0.06 -1.63
C VAL A 82 -4.27 -0.34 -2.00
N CYS A 83 -3.43 0.68 -1.94
CA CYS A 83 -2.02 0.58 -2.29
C CYS A 83 -1.13 0.19 -1.11
N GLY A 84 -1.65 0.29 0.14
CA GLY A 84 -0.91 -0.09 1.33
C GLY A 84 -1.77 -0.05 2.58
N GLU A 85 -1.26 -0.65 3.66
CA GLU A 85 -1.85 -0.61 5.00
C GLU A 85 -0.78 -0.32 6.04
N ALA A 86 -1.15 0.41 7.08
CA ALA A 86 -0.32 0.73 8.24
C ALA A 86 -1.09 0.46 9.54
N THR A 87 -0.38 0.08 10.58
CA THR A 87 -0.95 -0.22 11.91
C THR A 87 -0.64 0.86 12.95
N ASN A 88 0.13 1.86 12.58
CA ASN A 88 0.49 3.01 13.42
C ASN A 88 0.92 4.19 12.54
N GLY A 89 1.05 5.37 13.16
CA GLY A 89 1.40 6.59 12.46
C GLY A 89 2.78 6.58 11.79
N ARG A 90 3.78 5.92 12.40
CA ARG A 90 5.13 5.85 11.82
C ARG A 90 5.14 5.05 10.51
N GLU A 91 4.45 3.93 10.49
CA GLU A 91 4.26 3.15 9.26
C GLU A 91 3.48 3.94 8.22
N ALA A 92 2.44 4.68 8.64
CA ALA A 92 1.65 5.50 7.74
C ALA A 92 2.48 6.57 7.05
N ILE A 93 3.36 7.27 7.78
CA ILE A 93 4.28 8.27 7.22
C ILE A 93 5.22 7.64 6.20
N ALA A 94 5.91 6.54 6.58
CA ALA A 94 6.85 5.86 5.70
C ALA A 94 6.18 5.40 4.39
N LYS A 95 5.01 4.76 4.51
CA LYS A 95 4.25 4.27 3.35
C LYS A 95 3.65 5.39 2.52
N ALA A 96 3.23 6.50 3.12
CA ALA A 96 2.75 7.66 2.36
C ALA A 96 3.87 8.25 1.49
N GLN A 97 5.10 8.32 2.02
CA GLN A 97 6.27 8.79 1.28
C GLN A 97 6.67 7.82 0.15
N GLU A 98 6.65 6.51 0.42
CA GLU A 98 7.05 5.48 -0.54
C GLU A 98 6.02 5.31 -1.65
N LEU A 99 4.73 5.21 -1.27
CA LEU A 99 3.65 4.83 -2.18
C LEU A 99 2.97 6.02 -2.85
N THR A 100 3.18 7.23 -2.36
CA THR A 100 2.53 8.46 -2.86
C THR A 100 1.04 8.25 -3.17
N PRO A 101 0.20 7.87 -2.17
CA PRO A 101 -1.21 7.60 -2.38
C PRO A 101 -1.98 8.89 -2.69
N ASP A 102 -3.11 8.79 -3.39
CA ASP A 102 -4.01 9.93 -3.58
C ASP A 102 -4.69 10.30 -2.25
N VAL A 103 -5.01 9.28 -1.42
CA VAL A 103 -5.68 9.46 -0.13
C VAL A 103 -5.06 8.56 0.94
N VAL A 104 -4.89 9.11 2.14
CA VAL A 104 -4.66 8.34 3.37
C VAL A 104 -5.93 8.39 4.22
N ILE A 105 -6.50 7.23 4.54
CA ILE A 105 -7.49 7.07 5.60
C ILE A 105 -6.72 6.85 6.90
N LEU A 106 -6.84 7.75 7.86
CA LEU A 106 -6.00 7.80 9.05
C LEU A 106 -6.83 7.71 10.33
N ASP A 107 -6.65 6.65 11.09
CA ASP A 107 -7.21 6.58 12.44
C ASP A 107 -6.50 7.57 13.37
N VAL A 108 -7.27 8.19 14.26
CA VAL A 108 -6.76 9.12 15.27
C VAL A 108 -6.06 8.37 16.41
N SER A 109 -6.60 7.21 16.79
CA SER A 109 -6.16 6.45 17.97
C SER A 109 -5.41 5.18 17.56
N MET A 110 -4.10 5.29 17.39
CA MET A 110 -3.23 4.17 17.07
C MET A 110 -2.08 4.07 18.09
N PRO A 111 -1.50 2.86 18.31
CA PRO A 111 -0.32 2.68 19.15
C PRO A 111 0.92 3.33 18.50
N VAL A 112 1.97 3.55 19.30
CA VAL A 112 3.27 4.10 18.89
C VAL A 112 3.19 5.57 18.49
N MET A 113 2.31 5.91 17.54
CA MET A 113 2.05 7.27 17.04
C MET A 113 0.61 7.35 16.57
N GLY A 114 -0.17 8.26 17.14
CA GLY A 114 -1.56 8.51 16.76
C GLY A 114 -1.71 9.36 15.50
N GLY A 115 -2.95 9.43 15.00
CA GLY A 115 -3.24 10.20 13.78
C GLY A 115 -3.04 11.71 13.93
N LEU A 116 -3.23 12.29 15.14
CA LEU A 116 -2.96 13.71 15.37
C LEU A 116 -1.49 14.07 15.16
N GLU A 117 -0.58 13.18 15.57
CA GLU A 117 0.87 13.38 15.40
C GLU A 117 1.30 13.04 13.97
N ALA A 118 0.70 11.99 13.37
CA ALA A 118 1.07 11.50 12.06
C ALA A 118 0.59 12.41 10.91
N ALA A 119 -0.57 13.04 11.04
CA ALA A 119 -1.18 13.83 9.95
C ALA A 119 -0.28 14.92 9.39
N PRO A 120 0.33 15.84 10.21
CA PRO A 120 1.20 16.87 9.67
C PRO A 120 2.47 16.30 9.02
N GLU A 121 3.01 15.21 9.56
CA GLU A 121 4.20 14.56 8.98
C GLU A 121 3.88 13.84 7.65
N ILE A 122 2.70 13.23 7.52
CA ILE A 122 2.24 12.67 6.24
C ILE A 122 2.12 13.77 5.18
N LEU A 123 1.48 14.90 5.53
CA LEU A 123 1.29 16.03 4.62
C LEU A 123 2.61 16.66 4.18
N LYS A 124 3.61 16.68 5.07
CA LYS A 124 4.96 17.15 4.76
C LYS A 124 5.72 16.15 3.86
N ALA A 125 5.60 14.85 4.14
CA ALA A 125 6.29 13.80 3.39
C ALA A 125 5.69 13.55 2.00
N SER A 126 4.37 13.77 1.85
CA SER A 126 3.62 13.55 0.61
C SER A 126 2.60 14.69 0.40
N PRO A 127 3.01 15.87 -0.10
CA PRO A 127 2.18 17.08 -0.15
C PRO A 127 0.93 16.96 -1.05
N HIS A 128 0.95 16.08 -2.04
CA HIS A 128 -0.18 15.83 -2.95
C HIS A 128 -1.22 14.89 -2.36
N THR A 129 -0.85 14.14 -1.31
CA THR A 129 -1.74 13.18 -0.66
C THR A 129 -2.82 13.90 0.14
N LYS A 130 -4.06 13.48 -0.02
CA LYS A 130 -5.16 13.95 0.84
C LYS A 130 -5.26 13.07 2.07
N VAL A 131 -5.39 13.69 3.24
CA VAL A 131 -5.58 12.96 4.50
C VAL A 131 -7.03 13.10 4.94
N VAL A 132 -7.69 11.96 5.16
CA VAL A 132 -9.04 11.86 5.72
C VAL A 132 -8.96 11.11 7.04
N ALA A 133 -9.28 11.78 8.13
CA ALA A 133 -9.37 11.14 9.45
C ALA A 133 -10.59 10.23 9.52
N PHE A 134 -10.40 9.03 10.09
CA PHE A 134 -11.46 8.05 10.31
C PHE A 134 -11.39 7.58 11.77
N THR A 135 -12.28 8.09 12.62
CA THR A 135 -12.13 7.99 14.07
C THR A 135 -13.41 7.57 14.79
N MET A 136 -13.28 6.91 15.94
CA MET A 136 -14.39 6.66 16.85
C MET A 136 -14.83 7.92 17.62
N HIS A 137 -14.00 8.95 17.65
CA HIS A 137 -14.27 10.16 18.44
C HIS A 137 -15.22 11.10 17.70
N GLU A 138 -16.40 11.32 18.25
CA GLU A 138 -17.41 12.28 17.74
C GLU A 138 -17.20 13.71 18.26
N SER A 139 -16.14 13.93 19.04
CA SER A 139 -15.83 15.22 19.65
C SER A 139 -15.54 16.28 18.59
N GLN A 140 -16.25 17.42 18.68
CA GLN A 140 -16.00 18.57 17.84
C GLN A 140 -14.59 19.13 18.04
N GLN A 141 -14.01 18.97 19.24
CA GLN A 141 -12.65 19.40 19.54
C GLN A 141 -11.62 18.63 18.71
N ILE A 142 -11.72 17.30 18.70
CA ILE A 142 -10.83 16.45 17.89
C ILE A 142 -11.01 16.74 16.40
N ARG A 143 -12.23 16.92 15.95
CA ARG A 143 -12.51 17.31 14.56
C ARG A 143 -11.82 18.63 14.19
N ASN A 144 -11.97 19.66 15.02
CA ASN A 144 -11.36 20.96 14.79
C ASN A 144 -9.83 20.88 14.81
N GLU A 145 -9.28 20.08 15.72
CA GLU A 145 -7.83 19.85 15.81
C GLU A 145 -7.28 19.21 14.54
N MET A 146 -7.92 18.12 14.06
CA MET A 146 -7.53 17.47 12.80
C MET A 146 -7.55 18.45 11.62
N LEU A 147 -8.59 19.28 11.53
CA LEU A 147 -8.69 20.28 10.46
C LEU A 147 -7.59 21.35 10.56
N ARG A 148 -7.21 21.79 11.77
CA ARG A 148 -6.10 22.73 12.00
C ARG A 148 -4.75 22.12 11.60
N LEU A 149 -4.58 20.83 11.77
CA LEU A 149 -3.39 20.08 11.34
C LEU A 149 -3.33 19.84 9.82
N GLY A 150 -4.30 20.36 9.06
CA GLY A 150 -4.33 20.28 7.61
C GLY A 150 -5.05 19.05 7.06
N VAL A 151 -5.73 18.25 7.90
CA VAL A 151 -6.53 17.12 7.45
C VAL A 151 -7.69 17.61 6.58
N HIS A 152 -7.88 17.00 5.42
CA HIS A 152 -8.81 17.47 4.40
C HIS A 152 -10.27 17.09 4.68
N GLY A 153 -10.50 16.05 5.48
CA GLY A 153 -11.83 15.59 5.87
C GLY A 153 -11.81 14.72 7.12
N VAL A 154 -12.95 14.65 7.80
CA VAL A 154 -13.11 13.80 9.00
C VAL A 154 -14.39 12.98 8.86
N ALA A 155 -14.28 11.67 8.99
CA ALA A 155 -15.38 10.71 9.03
C ALA A 155 -15.37 9.92 10.33
N ILE A 156 -16.54 9.55 10.82
CA ILE A 156 -16.71 8.85 12.09
C ILE A 156 -16.90 7.35 11.84
N LYS A 157 -16.20 6.50 12.60
CA LYS A 157 -16.25 5.03 12.44
C LYS A 157 -17.61 4.43 12.78
N SER A 158 -18.42 5.09 13.66
CA SER A 158 -19.79 4.69 14.01
C SER A 158 -20.80 4.98 12.91
N ALA A 159 -20.46 5.87 11.96
CA ALA A 159 -21.32 6.17 10.82
C ALA A 159 -21.20 5.10 9.70
N PRO A 160 -22.20 4.97 8.83
CA PRO A 160 -22.10 4.10 7.65
C PRO A 160 -20.88 4.43 6.79
N LEU A 161 -20.18 3.40 6.26
CA LEU A 161 -19.00 3.56 5.41
C LEU A 161 -19.23 4.43 4.18
N SER A 162 -20.47 4.53 3.69
CA SER A 162 -20.84 5.46 2.62
C SER A 162 -20.48 6.90 2.94
N LYS A 163 -20.56 7.33 4.21
CA LYS A 163 -20.17 8.68 4.65
C LYS A 163 -18.69 8.92 4.50
N LEU A 164 -17.85 7.92 4.80
CA LEU A 164 -16.42 8.00 4.55
C LEU A 164 -16.14 8.12 3.04
N LEU A 165 -16.77 7.28 2.22
CA LEU A 165 -16.62 7.33 0.76
C LEU A 165 -17.05 8.69 0.18
N ASP A 166 -18.16 9.26 0.66
CA ASP A 166 -18.63 10.59 0.28
C ASP A 166 -17.64 11.68 0.69
N THR A 167 -17.05 11.56 1.89
CA THR A 167 -16.00 12.48 2.37
C THR A 167 -14.79 12.44 1.45
N ILE A 168 -14.30 11.25 1.11
CA ILE A 168 -13.15 11.07 0.22
C ILE A 168 -13.44 11.66 -1.17
N LYS A 169 -14.60 11.36 -1.76
CA LYS A 169 -15.03 11.93 -3.06
C LYS A 169 -15.03 13.45 -3.03
N SER A 170 -15.57 14.04 -1.96
CA SER A 170 -15.63 15.50 -1.79
C SER A 170 -14.24 16.13 -1.69
N VAL A 171 -13.31 15.46 -1.00
CA VAL A 171 -11.93 15.94 -0.83
C VAL A 171 -11.18 15.89 -2.16
N LEU A 172 -11.32 14.80 -2.93
CA LEU A 172 -10.69 14.63 -4.24
C LEU A 172 -11.25 15.58 -5.31
N LYS A 173 -12.56 15.91 -5.24
CA LYS A 173 -13.21 16.82 -6.19
C LYS A 173 -12.68 18.24 -6.06
N LYS A 174 -12.46 18.74 -4.85
CA LYS A 174 -11.97 20.11 -4.59
C LYS A 174 -10.62 20.41 -5.25
N GLU A 175 -9.81 19.39 -5.49
CA GLU A 175 -8.50 19.54 -6.14
C GLU A 175 -8.59 19.75 -7.66
N ARG A 176 -9.66 19.25 -8.31
CA ARG A 176 -9.86 19.36 -9.76
C ARG A 176 -10.47 20.69 -10.18
N GLU A 177 -10.98 21.46 -9.23
CA GLU A 177 -11.68 22.74 -9.45
C GLU A 177 -10.85 23.96 -9.00
N GLY A 178 -9.65 23.78 -8.42
CA GLY A 178 -8.72 24.84 -7.94
C GLY A 178 -7.44 24.87 -8.76
#